data_0a9b8faa2bd6277cdba6c94bc5a83a5b
#
_entry.id   0a9b8faa2bd6277cdba6c94bc5a83a5b
#
_cell.length_a   1.000
_cell.length_b   1.000
_cell.length_c   1.000
_cell.angle_alpha   90.00
_cell.angle_beta   90.00
_cell.angle_gamma   90.00
#
_symmetry.space_group_name_H-M   'P 1'
#
loop_
_entity.id
_entity.type
_entity.pdbx_description
1 polymer ?
#
loop_
_entity_poly.entity_id
_entity_poly.type
_entity_poly.pdbx_seq_one_letter_code
_entity_poly.pdbx_strand_id
1 'polypeptide(L)'
;NHETGIIKWQETDILQRFVDLLNLKCHSKVHTGGYGGWIILKLKEHTKLVTVKIKYFHGSGGGGVVTKGALNLTRGLEIMEGADVFTMGHIHENAARNDVRDCLTHNGHKGYYVKHKAIHLMITGCYKEEYGDGSKGWHVERGAPIKPIGGRMLTIKTERSRKNGVDEIVKNIDSYRIF
;
A
#
# COMPACT_ATOMS: atom_id res chain seq x y z
N ASN A 1 3.75 -8.54 -13.35
CA ASN A 1 3.56 -9.83 -14.04
C ASN A 1 3.78 -9.74 -15.54
N HIS A 2 3.26 -8.69 -16.21
CA HIS A 2 3.40 -8.53 -17.66
C HIS A 2 4.83 -8.13 -18.01
N GLU A 3 5.42 -7.24 -17.25
CA GLU A 3 6.79 -6.76 -17.45
C GLU A 3 7.83 -7.86 -17.23
N THR A 4 7.62 -8.76 -16.27
CA THR A 4 8.53 -9.92 -16.07
C THR A 4 8.52 -10.90 -17.25
N GLY A 5 7.42 -11.01 -17.98
CA GLY A 5 7.35 -11.73 -19.24
C GLY A 5 8.23 -11.11 -20.30
N ILE A 6 8.24 -9.78 -20.42
CA ILE A 6 9.09 -9.05 -21.37
C ILE A 6 10.57 -9.25 -21.03
N ILE A 7 10.95 -9.13 -19.77
CA ILE A 7 12.33 -9.38 -19.33
C ILE A 7 12.77 -10.79 -19.71
N LYS A 8 11.92 -11.78 -19.43
CA LYS A 8 12.22 -13.19 -19.68
C LYS A 8 12.39 -13.53 -21.17
N TRP A 9 11.57 -12.92 -22.04
CA TRP A 9 11.52 -13.30 -23.45
C TRP A 9 12.23 -12.34 -24.38
N GLN A 10 12.43 -11.09 -23.96
CA GLN A 10 13.03 -10.03 -24.79
C GLN A 10 14.28 -9.41 -24.16
N GLU A 11 14.74 -9.91 -23.03
CA GLU A 11 15.94 -9.45 -22.31
C GLU A 11 15.94 -7.93 -22.02
N THR A 12 14.76 -7.33 -21.95
CA THR A 12 14.58 -5.88 -21.78
C THR A 12 13.75 -5.57 -20.54
N ASP A 13 14.34 -4.91 -19.57
CA ASP A 13 13.63 -4.36 -18.42
C ASP A 13 13.10 -2.95 -18.73
N ILE A 14 11.84 -2.89 -19.17
CA ILE A 14 11.18 -1.62 -19.51
C ILE A 14 11.06 -0.70 -18.30
N LEU A 15 10.78 -1.27 -17.12
CA LEU A 15 10.62 -0.49 -15.90
C LEU A 15 11.96 0.12 -15.47
N GLN A 16 13.04 -0.65 -15.51
CA GLN A 16 14.38 -0.14 -15.21
C GLN A 16 14.79 0.95 -16.20
N ARG A 17 14.58 0.75 -17.50
CA ARG A 17 14.84 1.77 -18.52
C ARG A 17 14.06 3.07 -18.28
N PHE A 18 12.80 2.96 -17.89
CA PHE A 18 11.99 4.14 -17.53
C PHE A 18 12.60 4.87 -16.32
N VAL A 19 12.97 4.16 -15.28
CA VAL A 19 13.61 4.72 -14.08
C VAL A 19 14.94 5.39 -14.42
N ASP A 20 15.77 4.76 -15.24
CA ASP A 20 17.06 5.33 -15.68
C ASP A 20 16.87 6.64 -16.46
N LEU A 21 15.89 6.68 -17.37
CA LEU A 21 15.54 7.90 -18.11
C LEU A 21 15.00 9.00 -17.18
N LEU A 22 14.19 8.63 -16.21
CA LEU A 22 13.66 9.57 -15.22
C LEU A 22 14.78 10.17 -14.37
N ASN A 23 15.68 9.34 -13.88
CA ASN A 23 16.83 9.77 -13.10
C ASN A 23 17.75 10.70 -13.90
N LEU A 24 17.99 10.35 -15.17
CA LEU A 24 18.81 11.17 -16.07
C LEU A 24 18.18 12.53 -16.35
N LYS A 25 16.89 12.57 -16.69
CA LYS A 25 16.20 13.80 -17.10
C LYS A 25 15.83 14.72 -15.94
N CYS A 26 15.46 14.15 -14.81
CA CYS A 26 14.96 14.90 -13.64
C CYS A 26 15.99 15.02 -12.52
N HIS A 27 17.22 14.53 -12.70
CA HIS A 27 18.24 14.46 -11.66
C HIS A 27 17.70 13.85 -10.34
N SER A 28 16.81 12.89 -10.47
CA SER A 28 16.15 12.23 -9.32
C SER A 28 16.93 10.97 -8.88
N LYS A 29 16.52 10.40 -7.75
CA LYS A 29 17.03 9.13 -7.24
C LYS A 29 15.86 8.15 -7.07
N VAL A 30 15.25 7.78 -8.16
CA VAL A 30 14.15 6.81 -8.21
C VAL A 30 14.73 5.41 -8.34
N HIS A 31 14.13 4.44 -7.69
CA HIS A 31 14.50 3.03 -7.74
C HIS A 31 13.27 2.17 -8.04
N THR A 32 13.49 1.06 -8.72
CA THR A 32 12.45 0.04 -8.90
C THR A 32 12.23 -0.71 -7.58
N GLY A 33 10.97 -0.91 -7.20
CA GLY A 33 10.63 -1.54 -5.92
C GLY A 33 10.41 -3.06 -5.99
N GLY A 34 10.29 -3.64 -7.19
CA GLY A 34 9.96 -5.05 -7.37
C GLY A 34 8.54 -5.41 -6.91
N TYR A 35 8.34 -6.70 -6.63
CA TYR A 35 7.02 -7.27 -6.28
C TYR A 35 6.51 -6.86 -4.91
N GLY A 36 7.39 -6.56 -3.98
CA GLY A 36 7.04 -6.13 -2.64
C GLY A 36 8.24 -5.65 -1.86
N GLY A 37 7.98 -4.79 -0.89
CA GLY A 37 9.03 -4.20 -0.08
C GLY A 37 8.47 -3.29 1.01
N TRP A 38 9.33 -2.43 1.50
CA TRP A 38 9.01 -1.48 2.55
C TRP A 38 9.37 -0.05 2.13
N ILE A 39 8.48 0.88 2.44
CA ILE A 39 8.75 2.31 2.35
C ILE A 39 8.75 2.86 3.77
N ILE A 40 9.84 3.50 4.16
CA ILE A 40 10.00 4.11 5.47
C ILE A 40 9.98 5.62 5.31
N LEU A 41 8.87 6.23 5.74
CA LEU A 41 8.75 7.68 5.77
C LEU A 41 9.19 8.20 7.13
N LYS A 42 10.11 9.14 7.15
CA LYS A 42 10.57 9.84 8.34
C LYS A 42 10.06 11.26 8.30
N LEU A 43 9.04 11.55 9.08
CA LEU A 43 8.40 12.85 9.17
C LEU A 43 8.97 13.61 10.36
N LYS A 44 9.42 14.84 10.14
CA LYS A 44 9.91 15.70 11.21
C LYS A 44 8.75 16.55 11.74
N GLU A 45 8.40 16.32 12.99
CA GLU A 45 7.40 17.10 13.71
C GLU A 45 8.10 17.90 14.81
N HIS A 46 8.40 19.16 14.53
CA HIS A 46 9.27 20.03 15.35
C HIS A 46 10.66 19.40 15.61
N THR A 47 10.92 18.96 16.85
CA THR A 47 12.17 18.31 17.24
C THR A 47 12.11 16.79 17.25
N LYS A 48 10.92 16.21 17.05
CA LYS A 48 10.71 14.76 17.08
C LYS A 48 10.63 14.19 15.67
N LEU A 49 11.15 13.00 15.51
CA LEU A 49 11.06 12.22 14.26
C LEU A 49 9.96 11.18 14.40
N VAL A 50 9.00 11.24 13.49
CA VAL A 50 7.90 10.27 13.39
C VAL A 50 8.15 9.36 12.20
N THR A 51 8.18 8.06 12.45
CA THR A 51 8.37 7.07 11.39
C THR A 51 7.06 6.42 11.02
N VAL A 52 6.73 6.42 9.72
CA VAL A 52 5.61 5.66 9.15
C VAL A 52 6.17 4.55 8.28
N LYS A 53 5.77 3.33 8.55
CA LYS A 53 6.23 2.12 7.88
C LYS A 53 5.12 1.62 6.96
N ILE A 54 5.37 1.63 5.65
CA ILE A 54 4.44 1.15 4.64
C ILE A 54 4.99 -0.14 4.06
N LYS A 55 4.26 -1.24 4.20
CA LYS A 55 4.52 -2.47 3.46
C LYS A 55 3.72 -2.41 2.17
N TYR A 56 4.40 -2.54 1.04
CA TYR A 56 3.74 -2.70 -0.25
C TYR A 56 3.94 -4.11 -0.81
N PHE A 57 2.97 -4.57 -1.56
CA PHE A 57 2.99 -5.83 -2.25
C PHE A 57 2.21 -5.71 -3.57
N HIS A 58 2.73 -6.26 -4.66
CA HIS A 58 2.01 -6.25 -5.93
C HIS A 58 0.62 -6.86 -5.81
N GLY A 59 0.52 -7.92 -5.02
CA GLY A 59 -0.70 -8.69 -4.86
C GLY A 59 -0.67 -9.99 -5.64
N SER A 60 -1.62 -10.85 -5.33
CA SER A 60 -1.78 -12.16 -5.97
C SER A 60 -3.23 -12.64 -5.87
N GLY A 61 -3.59 -13.61 -6.73
CA GLY A 61 -4.92 -14.20 -6.74
C GLY A 61 -5.98 -13.30 -7.37
N GLY A 62 -7.25 -13.70 -7.28
CA GLY A 62 -8.39 -12.95 -7.77
C GLY A 62 -9.15 -12.23 -6.65
N GLY A 63 -9.75 -11.10 -6.97
CA GLY A 63 -10.79 -10.51 -6.14
C GLY A 63 -12.10 -11.27 -6.36
N GLY A 64 -12.59 -12.00 -5.37
CA GLY A 64 -13.91 -12.62 -5.45
C GLY A 64 -15.01 -11.56 -5.59
N VAL A 65 -16.05 -11.87 -6.36
CA VAL A 65 -17.17 -10.94 -6.61
C VAL A 65 -17.79 -10.43 -5.31
N VAL A 66 -17.91 -11.29 -4.32
CA VAL A 66 -18.50 -10.98 -3.01
C VAL A 66 -17.51 -10.30 -2.08
N THR A 67 -16.29 -10.82 -2.00
CA THR A 67 -15.30 -10.36 -1.00
C THR A 67 -14.54 -9.11 -1.43
N LYS A 68 -14.56 -8.80 -2.73
CA LYS A 68 -13.92 -7.60 -3.31
C LYS A 68 -12.52 -7.31 -2.77
N GLY A 69 -11.73 -8.37 -2.56
CA GLY A 69 -10.36 -8.26 -2.06
C GLY A 69 -10.21 -8.19 -0.53
N ALA A 70 -11.28 -8.22 0.25
CA ALA A 70 -11.19 -8.17 1.72
C ALA A 70 -10.34 -9.33 2.28
N LEU A 71 -10.47 -10.55 1.72
CA LEU A 71 -9.65 -11.70 2.09
C LEU A 71 -8.16 -11.47 1.78
N ASN A 72 -7.86 -10.83 0.66
CA ASN A 72 -6.48 -10.54 0.29
C ASN A 72 -5.84 -9.54 1.26
N LEU A 73 -6.58 -8.52 1.72
CA LEU A 73 -6.14 -7.61 2.76
C LEU A 73 -5.90 -8.35 4.10
N THR A 74 -6.80 -9.25 4.47
CA THR A 74 -6.64 -10.06 5.69
C THR A 74 -5.39 -10.94 5.61
N ARG A 75 -5.16 -11.63 4.50
CA ARG A 75 -3.93 -12.41 4.27
C ARG A 75 -2.68 -11.54 4.32
N GLY A 76 -2.75 -10.30 3.83
CA GLY A 76 -1.67 -9.33 3.96
C GLY A 76 -1.26 -9.08 5.41
N LEU A 77 -2.21 -9.07 6.34
CA LEU A 77 -1.94 -8.92 7.76
C LEU A 77 -1.16 -10.10 8.37
N GLU A 78 -1.35 -11.32 7.83
CA GLU A 78 -0.67 -12.51 8.33
C GLU A 78 0.82 -12.54 7.96
N ILE A 79 1.18 -11.93 6.85
CA ILE A 79 2.55 -11.97 6.31
C ILE A 79 3.38 -10.74 6.67
N MET A 80 2.85 -9.82 7.48
CA MET A 80 3.59 -8.60 7.85
C MET A 80 3.54 -8.32 9.33
N GLU A 81 4.63 -7.82 9.86
CA GLU A 81 4.74 -7.33 11.21
C GLU A 81 5.33 -5.91 11.22
N GLY A 82 4.81 -5.09 12.11
CA GLY A 82 5.38 -3.77 12.36
C GLY A 82 4.97 -2.65 11.38
N ALA A 83 4.20 -2.93 10.33
CA ALA A 83 3.70 -1.90 9.41
C ALA A 83 2.65 -0.99 10.06
N ASP A 84 2.58 0.26 9.61
CA ASP A 84 1.48 1.18 9.89
C ASP A 84 0.46 1.17 8.73
N VAL A 85 0.94 0.90 7.52
CA VAL A 85 0.12 0.78 6.30
C VAL A 85 0.49 -0.50 5.56
N PHE A 86 -0.51 -1.22 5.07
CA PHE A 86 -0.33 -2.26 4.07
C PHE A 86 -1.06 -1.87 2.79
N THR A 87 -0.36 -1.93 1.67
CA THR A 87 -0.94 -1.61 0.36
C THR A 87 -0.66 -2.72 -0.64
N MET A 88 -1.67 -3.04 -1.46
CA MET A 88 -1.55 -3.99 -2.54
C MET A 88 -2.34 -3.54 -3.77
N GLY A 89 -1.98 -4.10 -4.92
CA GLY A 89 -2.68 -3.93 -6.19
C GLY A 89 -3.20 -5.25 -6.74
N HIS A 90 -2.99 -5.48 -8.04
CA HIS A 90 -3.24 -6.70 -8.81
C HIS A 90 -4.71 -7.07 -9.03
N ILE A 91 -5.55 -7.01 -8.03
CA ILE A 91 -6.95 -7.48 -8.11
C ILE A 91 -7.93 -6.42 -8.62
N HIS A 92 -7.44 -5.24 -8.98
CA HIS A 92 -8.18 -4.12 -9.57
C HIS A 92 -9.35 -3.61 -8.70
N GLU A 93 -9.39 -3.96 -7.42
CA GLU A 93 -10.36 -3.40 -6.48
C GLU A 93 -9.85 -2.08 -5.90
N ASN A 94 -10.76 -1.23 -5.47
CA ASN A 94 -10.43 0.03 -4.80
C ASN A 94 -11.10 0.04 -3.42
N ALA A 95 -10.40 -0.45 -2.41
CA ALA A 95 -10.92 -0.63 -1.07
C ALA A 95 -9.90 -0.23 -0.01
N ALA A 96 -10.39 0.17 1.15
CA ALA A 96 -9.55 0.35 2.34
C ALA A 96 -10.34 -0.01 3.59
N ARG A 97 -9.62 -0.38 4.64
CA ARG A 97 -10.14 -0.59 5.97
C ARG A 97 -9.05 -0.35 7.01
N ASN A 98 -9.46 -0.06 8.22
CA ASN A 98 -8.57 -0.04 9.38
C ASN A 98 -8.71 -1.34 10.16
N ASP A 99 -7.61 -1.80 10.70
CA ASP A 99 -7.54 -2.93 11.60
C ASP A 99 -6.75 -2.55 12.85
N VAL A 100 -6.90 -3.28 13.94
CA VAL A 100 -6.19 -3.02 15.20
C VAL A 100 -5.55 -4.31 15.68
N ARG A 101 -4.29 -4.23 16.08
CA ARG A 101 -3.55 -5.34 16.68
C ARG A 101 -3.02 -4.99 18.05
N ASP A 102 -3.03 -5.97 18.93
CA ASP A 102 -2.35 -5.91 20.20
C ASP A 102 -0.84 -6.13 19.97
N CYS A 103 -0.05 -5.23 20.51
CA CYS A 103 1.40 -5.31 20.47
C CYS A 103 1.94 -5.28 21.90
N LEU A 104 2.62 -6.33 22.30
CA LEU A 104 3.36 -6.32 23.56
C LEU A 104 4.58 -5.41 23.40
N THR A 105 4.64 -4.36 24.18
CA THR A 105 5.69 -3.34 24.13
C THR A 105 6.41 -3.28 25.46
N HIS A 106 7.71 -3.11 25.42
CA HIS A 106 8.52 -2.92 26.63
C HIS A 106 8.94 -1.45 26.78
N ASN A 107 8.73 -0.92 27.97
CA ASN A 107 9.30 0.37 28.38
C ASN A 107 10.18 0.11 29.61
N GLY A 108 11.44 0.50 29.54
CA GLY A 108 12.43 0.24 30.58
C GLY A 108 12.02 0.65 32.00
N HIS A 109 11.13 1.65 32.14
CA HIS A 109 10.62 2.11 33.44
C HIS A 109 9.31 1.44 33.88
N LYS A 110 8.49 0.96 32.93
CA LYS A 110 7.14 0.42 33.19
C LYS A 110 7.02 -1.09 32.95
N GLY A 111 8.09 -1.73 32.51
CA GLY A 111 8.06 -3.15 32.12
C GLY A 111 7.27 -3.38 30.83
N TYR A 112 6.63 -4.54 30.70
CA TYR A 112 5.81 -4.91 29.55
C TYR A 112 4.40 -4.37 29.69
N TYR A 113 3.85 -3.86 28.59
CA TYR A 113 2.47 -3.40 28.50
C TYR A 113 1.90 -3.64 27.10
N VAL A 114 0.59 -3.80 27.00
CA VAL A 114 -0.11 -3.95 25.74
C VAL A 114 -0.40 -2.59 25.13
N LYS A 115 -0.03 -2.44 23.87
CA LYS A 115 -0.36 -1.27 23.05
C LYS A 115 -1.21 -1.71 21.85
N HIS A 116 -2.35 -1.06 21.68
CA HIS A 116 -3.17 -1.26 20.50
C HIS A 116 -2.60 -0.45 19.33
N LYS A 117 -2.26 -1.12 18.26
CA LYS A 117 -1.71 -0.51 17.06
C LYS A 117 -2.73 -0.57 15.92
N ALA A 118 -3.17 0.61 15.47
CA ALA A 118 -3.96 0.72 14.26
C ALA A 118 -3.08 0.47 13.01
N ILE A 119 -3.62 -0.25 12.05
CA ILE A 119 -2.99 -0.54 10.76
C ILE A 119 -3.99 -0.17 9.67
N HIS A 120 -3.56 0.65 8.73
CA HIS A 120 -4.35 1.01 7.57
C HIS A 120 -4.07 0.04 6.42
N LEU A 121 -5.11 -0.59 5.89
CA LEU A 121 -5.04 -1.58 4.83
C LEU A 121 -5.72 -1.01 3.59
N MET A 122 -5.07 -1.08 2.42
CA MET A 122 -5.67 -0.57 1.19
C MET A 122 -5.29 -1.39 -0.05
N ILE A 123 -6.22 -1.40 -1.00
CA ILE A 123 -6.03 -1.87 -2.37
C ILE A 123 -6.09 -0.65 -3.28
N THR A 124 -5.06 -0.47 -4.10
CA THR A 124 -4.80 0.80 -4.79
C THR A 124 -5.75 1.13 -5.93
N GLY A 125 -6.55 0.17 -6.40
CA GLY A 125 -7.34 0.37 -7.60
C GLY A 125 -6.54 0.11 -8.88
N CYS A 126 -7.11 0.53 -10.00
CA CYS A 126 -6.58 0.33 -11.35
C CYS A 126 -7.02 1.46 -12.26
N TYR A 127 -6.16 1.84 -13.20
CA TYR A 127 -6.49 2.81 -14.26
C TYR A 127 -6.84 2.15 -15.59
N LYS A 128 -6.98 0.82 -15.61
CA LYS A 128 -7.34 0.08 -16.79
C LYS A 128 -8.86 0.12 -17.01
N GLU A 129 -9.29 0.62 -18.15
CA GLU A 129 -10.65 0.49 -18.64
C GLU A 129 -10.84 -0.91 -19.25
N GLU A 130 -11.81 -1.65 -18.73
CA GLU A 130 -12.02 -3.04 -19.13
C GLU A 130 -13.22 -3.22 -20.09
N TYR A 131 -14.15 -2.25 -20.11
CA TYR A 131 -15.43 -2.38 -20.81
C TYR A 131 -15.78 -1.18 -21.71
N GLY A 132 -14.93 -0.15 -21.79
CA GLY A 132 -15.25 1.17 -22.30
C GLY A 132 -15.78 1.22 -23.74
N ASP A 133 -15.30 0.38 -24.62
CA ASP A 133 -15.65 0.38 -26.04
C ASP A 133 -16.30 -0.92 -26.51
N GLY A 134 -16.63 -1.85 -25.61
CA GLY A 134 -17.11 -3.18 -25.96
C GLY A 134 -16.08 -4.05 -26.69
N SER A 135 -14.82 -3.62 -26.70
CA SER A 135 -13.74 -4.36 -27.33
C SER A 135 -13.44 -5.66 -26.57
N LYS A 136 -12.71 -6.53 -27.21
CA LYS A 136 -12.25 -7.79 -26.64
C LYS A 136 -11.24 -7.53 -25.54
N GLY A 137 -11.44 -8.10 -24.36
CA GLY A 137 -10.50 -8.05 -23.27
C GLY A 137 -10.70 -9.18 -22.28
N TRP A 138 -9.69 -9.51 -21.54
CA TRP A 138 -9.71 -10.64 -20.61
C TRP A 138 -10.89 -10.58 -19.61
N HIS A 139 -11.28 -9.39 -19.14
CA HIS A 139 -12.42 -9.22 -18.24
C HIS A 139 -13.75 -9.48 -18.93
N VAL A 140 -13.90 -8.97 -20.16
CA VAL A 140 -15.10 -9.15 -20.97
C VAL A 140 -15.29 -10.63 -21.33
N GLU A 141 -14.22 -11.28 -21.80
CA GLU A 141 -14.24 -12.69 -22.18
C GLU A 141 -14.58 -13.63 -21.01
N ARG A 142 -14.21 -13.25 -19.80
CA ARG A 142 -14.52 -14.01 -18.58
C ARG A 142 -15.83 -13.60 -17.90
N GLY A 143 -16.53 -12.60 -18.40
CA GLY A 143 -17.71 -12.06 -17.74
C GLY A 143 -17.40 -11.52 -16.33
N ALA A 144 -16.17 -11.02 -16.10
CA ALA A 144 -15.80 -10.47 -14.81
C ALA A 144 -16.52 -9.15 -14.55
N PRO A 145 -16.88 -8.81 -13.30
CA PRO A 145 -17.58 -7.58 -13.02
C PRO A 145 -16.70 -6.35 -13.31
N ILE A 146 -17.35 -5.27 -13.73
CA ILE A 146 -16.70 -3.96 -13.95
C ILE A 146 -15.99 -3.53 -12.64
N LYS A 147 -14.77 -3.05 -12.77
CA LYS A 147 -13.96 -2.56 -11.65
C LYS A 147 -13.90 -1.04 -11.62
N PRO A 148 -13.80 -0.44 -10.42
CA PRO A 148 -13.67 1.00 -10.32
C PRO A 148 -12.33 1.47 -10.89
N ILE A 149 -12.36 2.40 -11.83
CA ILE A 149 -11.17 3.08 -12.35
C ILE A 149 -10.69 4.10 -11.33
N GLY A 150 -9.38 4.26 -11.21
CA GLY A 150 -8.74 5.24 -10.34
C GLY A 150 -7.74 4.62 -9.34
N GLY A 151 -7.24 5.47 -8.48
CA GLY A 151 -6.29 5.10 -7.44
C GLY A 151 -6.78 5.44 -6.03
N ARG A 152 -5.88 5.39 -5.08
CA ARG A 152 -6.10 5.88 -3.71
C ARG A 152 -5.01 6.86 -3.32
N MET A 153 -5.44 7.94 -2.67
CA MET A 153 -4.53 8.89 -2.02
C MET A 153 -4.40 8.50 -0.55
N LEU A 154 -3.19 8.26 -0.09
CA LEU A 154 -2.88 8.04 1.32
C LEU A 154 -2.59 9.39 1.99
N THR A 155 -3.31 9.68 3.05
CA THR A 155 -3.10 10.86 3.89
C THR A 155 -2.48 10.44 5.21
N ILE A 156 -1.39 11.10 5.57
CA ILE A 156 -0.69 10.88 6.84
C ILE A 156 -0.62 12.23 7.55
N LYS A 157 -1.27 12.32 8.70
CA LYS A 157 -1.22 13.51 9.57
C LYS A 157 -0.58 13.13 10.88
N THR A 158 0.24 14.02 11.41
CA THR A 158 0.82 13.91 12.74
C THR A 158 0.19 14.95 13.65
N GLU A 159 -0.27 14.55 14.81
CA GLU A 159 -0.89 15.42 15.80
C GLU A 159 -0.24 15.21 17.15
N ARG A 160 -0.05 16.30 17.90
CA ARG A 160 0.36 16.22 19.30
C ARG A 160 -0.86 15.87 20.15
N SER A 161 -0.73 14.83 20.93
CA SER A 161 -1.70 14.45 21.96
C SER A 161 -1.01 14.40 23.31
N ARG A 162 -1.66 14.92 24.33
CA ARG A 162 -1.18 14.81 25.71
C ARG A 162 -2.01 13.79 26.45
N LYS A 163 -1.40 12.66 26.78
CA LYS A 163 -2.04 11.59 27.50
C LYS A 163 -1.30 11.33 28.82
N ASN A 164 -2.00 11.40 29.95
CA ASN A 164 -1.42 11.20 31.29
C ASN A 164 -0.19 12.09 31.56
N GLY A 165 -0.22 13.36 31.12
CA GLY A 165 0.87 14.30 31.31
C GLY A 165 2.07 14.11 30.36
N VAL A 166 2.06 13.12 29.47
CA VAL A 166 3.10 12.85 28.50
C VAL A 166 2.66 13.31 27.12
N ASP A 167 3.54 14.09 26.44
CA ASP A 167 3.29 14.52 25.06
C ASP A 167 3.66 13.38 24.11
N GLU A 168 2.66 12.83 23.44
CA GLU A 168 2.80 11.83 22.39
C GLU A 168 2.49 12.44 21.01
N ILE A 169 3.12 11.91 19.96
CA ILE A 169 2.72 12.21 18.58
C ILE A 169 1.87 11.06 18.09
N VAL A 170 0.64 11.37 17.76
CA VAL A 170 -0.30 10.41 17.16
C VAL A 170 -0.21 10.51 15.64
N LYS A 171 -0.23 9.36 14.99
CA LYS A 171 -0.30 9.24 13.54
C LYS A 171 -1.74 8.95 13.14
N ASN A 172 -2.35 9.86 12.39
CA ASN A 172 -3.65 9.66 11.78
C ASN A 172 -3.42 9.30 10.31
N ILE A 173 -3.73 8.08 9.95
CA ILE A 173 -3.51 7.52 8.63
C ILE A 173 -4.86 7.17 8.03
N ASP A 174 -5.16 7.69 6.86
CA ASP A 174 -6.38 7.44 6.13
C ASP A 174 -6.12 7.43 4.61
N SER A 175 -7.08 6.95 3.84
CA SER A 175 -7.00 7.00 2.39
C SER A 175 -8.37 7.21 1.76
N TYR A 176 -8.40 7.96 0.68
CA TYR A 176 -9.60 8.20 -0.11
C TYR A 176 -9.37 7.86 -1.58
N ARG A 177 -10.45 7.55 -2.26
CA ARG A 177 -10.43 7.24 -3.70
C ARG A 177 -10.19 8.51 -4.50
N ILE A 178 -9.35 8.38 -5.52
CA ILE A 178 -9.13 9.39 -6.56
C ILE A 178 -9.43 8.78 -7.93
N PHE A 179 -9.94 9.60 -8.83
CA PHE A 179 -10.26 9.23 -10.21
C PHE A 179 -9.17 9.71 -11.16
#